data_3ac85b11fab814fcebf5792ac14c037e
#
_entry.id   3ac85b11fab814fcebf5792ac14c037e
#
_cell.length_a   1.000
_cell.length_b   1.000
_cell.length_c   1.000
_cell.angle_alpha   90.00
_cell.angle_beta   90.00
_cell.angle_gamma   90.00
#
_symmetry.space_group_name_H-M   'P 1'
#
loop_
_entity.id
_entity.type
_entity.pdbx_description
1 polymer ?
#
loop_
_entity_poly.entity_id
_entity_poly.type
_entity_poly.pdbx_seq_one_letter_code
_entity_poly.pdbx_strand_id
1 'polypeptide(L)'
;MISERKILILKTGNTIKSLLDTGKDFEHWFADHSGLCKTKFMVRSLHLEEPLVDLRQVAGIVITGSPAYVTDKETWNFKGAEYVKRAHKSGTPILGVCYGHQLLAWAFGGKVDFNAEGRKIGTISIQLTESAKDDLLFGGLPDAFDVNVSHQQSVVRLPPDAVKLAVSSSNMLQAFRLGEKTWGIQFHPEFSKKIIREYIHERAVAIRQEGLDATRLYDQASNTPNSIILFQKFCRLAMNIRNG
;
A
#
# COMPACT_ATOMS: atom_id res chain seq x y z
N MET A 1 3.20 -31.99 -10.39
CA MET A 1 2.69 -30.76 -11.04
C MET A 1 3.09 -29.58 -10.17
N ILE A 2 3.84 -28.61 -10.70
CA ILE A 2 4.16 -27.36 -9.98
C ILE A 2 2.84 -26.59 -9.91
N SER A 3 2.30 -26.36 -8.70
CA SER A 3 1.07 -25.57 -8.54
C SER A 3 1.32 -24.17 -9.09
N GLU A 4 0.33 -23.59 -9.76
CA GLU A 4 0.42 -22.24 -10.29
C GLU A 4 0.75 -21.26 -9.15
N ARG A 5 1.79 -20.43 -9.36
CA ARG A 5 2.17 -19.40 -8.38
C ARG A 5 1.09 -18.31 -8.33
N LYS A 6 0.80 -17.81 -7.13
CA LYS A 6 -0.24 -16.80 -6.90
C LYS A 6 0.32 -15.53 -6.28
N ILE A 7 -0.38 -14.43 -6.44
CA ILE A 7 -0.09 -13.20 -5.69
C ILE A 7 -0.59 -13.40 -4.25
N LEU A 8 0.31 -13.25 -3.29
CA LEU A 8 -0.01 -13.28 -1.87
C LEU A 8 -0.46 -11.89 -1.42
N ILE A 9 -1.69 -11.78 -0.93
CA ILE A 9 -2.14 -10.65 -0.14
C ILE A 9 -1.80 -10.94 1.32
N LEU A 10 -0.77 -10.27 1.82
CA LEU A 10 -0.32 -10.36 3.21
C LEU A 10 -1.07 -9.29 4.01
N LYS A 11 -2.10 -9.73 4.69
CA LYS A 11 -3.04 -8.86 5.41
C LYS A 11 -2.46 -8.48 6.77
N THR A 12 -2.39 -7.18 7.05
CA THR A 12 -1.80 -6.60 8.26
C THR A 12 -2.84 -6.01 9.21
N GLY A 13 -4.12 -6.13 8.89
CA GLY A 13 -5.25 -5.66 9.69
C GLY A 13 -6.54 -5.73 8.89
N ASN A 14 -7.62 -5.29 9.51
CA ASN A 14 -8.91 -5.15 8.85
C ASN A 14 -9.22 -3.67 8.60
N THR A 15 -10.11 -3.42 7.64
CA THR A 15 -10.65 -2.08 7.38
C THR A 15 -11.55 -1.60 8.51
N ILE A 16 -12.14 -0.41 8.37
CA ILE A 16 -13.09 0.16 9.34
C ILE A 16 -14.39 -0.66 9.40
N LYS A 17 -15.06 -0.59 10.57
CA LYS A 17 -16.21 -1.43 10.88
C LYS A 17 -17.34 -1.29 9.86
N SER A 18 -17.71 -0.08 9.48
CA SER A 18 -18.79 0.17 8.52
C SER A 18 -18.59 -0.53 7.17
N LEU A 19 -17.34 -0.65 6.72
CA LEU A 19 -17.00 -1.37 5.49
C LEU A 19 -16.95 -2.88 5.69
N LEU A 20 -16.43 -3.37 6.85
CA LEU A 20 -16.48 -4.79 7.20
C LEU A 20 -17.91 -5.32 7.23
N ASP A 21 -18.85 -4.56 7.75
CA ASP A 21 -20.27 -4.92 7.83
C ASP A 21 -20.90 -5.11 6.42
N THR A 22 -20.23 -4.61 5.35
CA THR A 22 -20.61 -4.90 3.94
C THR A 22 -20.13 -6.26 3.44
N GLY A 23 -19.34 -7.00 4.23
CA GLY A 23 -18.71 -8.27 3.84
C GLY A 23 -17.45 -8.08 2.97
N LYS A 24 -16.89 -6.86 2.88
CA LYS A 24 -15.68 -6.56 2.11
C LYS A 24 -14.58 -5.98 2.99
N ASP A 25 -13.32 -6.32 2.64
CA ASP A 25 -12.12 -5.81 3.28
C ASP A 25 -11.01 -5.63 2.21
N PHE A 26 -9.83 -5.20 2.59
CA PHE A 26 -8.69 -4.89 1.73
C PHE A 26 -8.46 -5.94 0.64
N GLU A 27 -8.41 -7.23 0.98
CA GLU A 27 -8.15 -8.32 0.05
C GLU A 27 -9.18 -8.38 -1.08
N HIS A 28 -10.43 -8.06 -0.80
CA HIS A 28 -11.50 -8.03 -1.79
C HIS A 28 -11.28 -6.88 -2.77
N TRP A 29 -10.93 -5.68 -2.28
CA TRP A 29 -10.71 -4.51 -3.13
C TRP A 29 -9.46 -4.63 -4.00
N PHE A 30 -8.37 -5.20 -3.46
CA PHE A 30 -7.19 -5.52 -4.26
C PHE A 30 -7.54 -6.50 -5.38
N ALA A 31 -8.25 -7.57 -5.08
CA ALA A 31 -8.65 -8.54 -6.10
C ALA A 31 -9.59 -7.91 -7.15
N ASP A 32 -10.57 -7.10 -6.73
CA ASP A 32 -11.53 -6.44 -7.60
C ASP A 32 -10.84 -5.43 -8.57
N HIS A 33 -9.78 -4.72 -8.13
CA HIS A 33 -9.07 -3.72 -8.94
C HIS A 33 -7.87 -4.26 -9.73
N SER A 34 -7.49 -5.53 -9.54
CA SER A 34 -6.27 -6.11 -10.10
C SER A 34 -6.27 -6.29 -11.63
N GLY A 35 -7.45 -6.39 -12.23
CA GLY A 35 -7.60 -6.84 -13.63
C GLY A 35 -7.33 -8.33 -13.82
N LEU A 36 -7.19 -9.13 -12.76
CA LEU A 36 -6.96 -10.56 -12.79
C LEU A 36 -8.16 -11.34 -12.21
N CYS A 37 -8.24 -12.63 -12.55
CA CYS A 37 -9.19 -13.53 -11.88
C CYS A 37 -8.84 -13.67 -10.39
N LYS A 38 -9.85 -13.68 -9.51
CA LYS A 38 -9.67 -13.80 -8.05
C LYS A 38 -8.91 -15.07 -7.63
N THR A 39 -8.96 -16.14 -8.44
CA THR A 39 -8.21 -17.38 -8.21
C THR A 39 -6.69 -17.22 -8.27
N LYS A 40 -6.21 -16.10 -8.84
CA LYS A 40 -4.78 -15.75 -8.90
C LYS A 40 -4.23 -15.21 -7.57
N PHE A 41 -5.09 -15.03 -6.58
CA PHE A 41 -4.73 -14.52 -5.26
C PHE A 41 -4.81 -15.59 -4.18
N MET A 42 -4.00 -15.45 -3.17
CA MET A 42 -4.10 -16.13 -1.88
C MET A 42 -3.96 -15.10 -0.77
N VAL A 43 -4.61 -15.31 0.36
CA VAL A 43 -4.59 -14.39 1.50
C VAL A 43 -3.97 -15.08 2.70
N ARG A 44 -3.16 -14.33 3.47
CA ARG A 44 -2.68 -14.73 4.80
C ARG A 44 -2.73 -13.52 5.73
N SER A 45 -3.31 -13.72 6.90
CA SER A 45 -3.47 -12.70 7.92
C SER A 45 -2.24 -12.68 8.83
N LEU A 46 -1.27 -11.81 8.49
CA LEU A 46 -0.04 -11.65 9.27
C LEU A 46 -0.34 -11.22 10.72
N HIS A 47 -1.28 -10.27 10.90
CA HIS A 47 -1.70 -9.76 12.21
C HIS A 47 -2.40 -10.82 13.10
N LEU A 48 -2.88 -11.92 12.50
CA LEU A 48 -3.40 -13.08 13.23
C LEU A 48 -2.37 -14.21 13.33
N GLU A 49 -1.13 -13.93 12.95
CA GLU A 49 0.00 -14.87 12.98
C GLU A 49 -0.23 -16.16 12.16
N GLU A 50 -1.09 -16.12 11.13
CA GLU A 50 -1.26 -17.26 10.23
C GLU A 50 0.08 -17.74 9.63
N PRO A 51 0.24 -19.06 9.39
CA PRO A 51 1.43 -19.59 8.75
C PRO A 51 1.73 -18.93 7.41
N LEU A 52 2.96 -18.43 7.24
CA LEU A 52 3.39 -17.78 6.00
C LEU A 52 3.61 -18.81 4.88
N VAL A 53 3.29 -18.41 3.67
CA VAL A 53 3.37 -19.25 2.47
C VAL A 53 4.82 -19.46 2.05
N ASP A 54 5.16 -20.66 1.54
CA ASP A 54 6.45 -20.90 0.90
C ASP A 54 6.60 -19.98 -0.33
N LEU A 55 7.69 -19.22 -0.40
CA LEU A 55 7.97 -18.28 -1.49
C LEU A 55 7.97 -18.92 -2.89
N ARG A 56 8.21 -20.23 -2.98
CA ARG A 56 8.11 -20.99 -4.24
C ARG A 56 6.71 -21.00 -4.84
N GLN A 57 5.67 -20.78 -4.00
CA GLN A 57 4.27 -20.71 -4.42
C GLN A 57 3.81 -19.27 -4.71
N VAL A 58 4.68 -18.27 -4.43
CA VAL A 58 4.33 -16.85 -4.50
C VAL A 58 4.85 -16.23 -5.78
N ALA A 59 3.95 -15.64 -6.57
CA ALA A 59 4.28 -14.89 -7.79
C ALA A 59 4.66 -13.43 -7.47
N GLY A 60 4.04 -12.84 -6.44
CA GLY A 60 4.30 -11.50 -5.92
C GLY A 60 3.57 -11.32 -4.59
N ILE A 61 3.91 -10.28 -3.85
CA ILE A 61 3.35 -9.99 -2.52
C ILE A 61 2.74 -8.59 -2.53
N VAL A 62 1.49 -8.48 -2.08
CA VAL A 62 0.85 -7.21 -1.71
C VAL A 62 0.71 -7.20 -0.19
N ILE A 63 1.29 -6.21 0.49
CA ILE A 63 1.13 -6.01 1.93
C ILE A 63 0.10 -4.91 2.13
N THR A 64 -0.98 -5.19 2.84
CA THR A 64 -2.11 -4.27 2.96
C THR A 64 -1.84 -3.09 3.90
N GLY A 65 -2.79 -2.16 3.98
CA GLY A 65 -2.92 -1.22 5.08
C GLY A 65 -3.34 -1.91 6.39
N SER A 66 -3.24 -1.16 7.50
CA SER A 66 -3.61 -1.60 8.85
C SER A 66 -4.09 -0.42 9.69
N PRO A 67 -5.00 -0.61 10.66
CA PRO A 67 -5.25 0.36 11.72
C PRO A 67 -4.13 0.43 12.78
N ALA A 68 -3.23 -0.57 12.82
CA ALA A 68 -2.08 -0.61 13.75
C ALA A 68 -0.96 0.35 13.31
N TYR A 69 0.00 0.57 14.18
CA TYR A 69 1.19 1.38 13.89
C TYR A 69 2.44 0.50 13.83
N VAL A 70 3.30 0.74 12.84
CA VAL A 70 4.58 0.01 12.74
C VAL A 70 5.47 0.28 13.95
N THR A 71 5.34 1.47 14.56
CA THR A 71 6.11 1.85 15.75
C THR A 71 5.72 1.08 17.03
N ASP A 72 4.57 0.40 17.04
CA ASP A 72 4.15 -0.45 18.17
C ASP A 72 4.98 -1.73 18.27
N LYS A 73 5.68 -2.08 17.19
CA LYS A 73 6.63 -3.22 17.13
C LYS A 73 5.99 -4.55 17.58
N GLU A 74 4.78 -4.78 17.15
CA GLU A 74 4.07 -6.03 17.39
C GLU A 74 4.89 -7.25 16.93
N THR A 75 4.72 -8.40 17.56
CA THR A 75 5.49 -9.62 17.26
C THR A 75 5.38 -10.00 15.77
N TRP A 76 4.20 -9.87 15.19
CA TRP A 76 3.96 -10.16 13.78
C TRP A 76 4.70 -9.21 12.82
N ASN A 77 5.07 -7.99 13.25
CA ASN A 77 5.92 -7.09 12.45
C ASN A 77 7.29 -7.69 12.17
N PHE A 78 7.92 -8.28 13.18
CA PHE A 78 9.22 -8.94 13.02
C PHE A 78 9.13 -10.15 12.09
N LYS A 79 8.08 -10.97 12.23
CA LYS A 79 7.82 -12.11 11.33
C LYS A 79 7.61 -11.63 9.89
N GLY A 80 6.82 -10.58 9.71
CA GLY A 80 6.58 -9.94 8.41
C GLY A 80 7.87 -9.38 7.81
N ALA A 81 8.66 -8.64 8.60
CA ALA A 81 9.93 -8.08 8.16
C ALA A 81 10.90 -9.16 7.65
N GLU A 82 11.07 -10.25 8.39
CA GLU A 82 11.91 -11.35 7.96
C GLU A 82 11.39 -12.05 6.69
N TYR A 83 10.09 -12.20 6.56
CA TYR A 83 9.49 -12.78 5.36
C TYR A 83 9.70 -11.90 4.12
N VAL A 84 9.46 -10.59 4.23
CA VAL A 84 9.65 -9.67 3.09
C VAL A 84 11.12 -9.50 2.72
N LYS A 85 12.06 -9.57 3.68
CA LYS A 85 13.51 -9.58 3.39
C LYS A 85 13.90 -10.81 2.57
N ARG A 86 13.39 -11.99 2.93
CA ARG A 86 13.62 -13.22 2.15
C ARG A 86 13.02 -13.13 0.75
N ALA A 87 11.80 -12.62 0.64
CA ALA A 87 11.12 -12.40 -0.64
C ALA A 87 11.88 -11.41 -1.52
N HIS A 88 12.34 -10.29 -0.95
CA HIS A 88 13.19 -9.31 -1.64
C HIS A 88 14.48 -9.96 -2.18
N LYS A 89 15.19 -10.71 -1.32
CA LYS A 89 16.41 -11.41 -1.70
C LYS A 89 16.20 -12.44 -2.81
N SER A 90 15.02 -13.07 -2.88
CA SER A 90 14.66 -14.02 -3.93
C SER A 90 14.19 -13.37 -5.24
N GLY A 91 14.12 -12.02 -5.29
CA GLY A 91 13.62 -11.28 -6.45
C GLY A 91 12.09 -11.38 -6.66
N THR A 92 11.35 -11.82 -5.63
CA THR A 92 9.88 -11.82 -5.65
C THR A 92 9.37 -10.38 -5.66
N PRO A 93 8.50 -9.96 -6.60
CA PRO A 93 7.92 -8.63 -6.60
C PRO A 93 7.12 -8.35 -5.33
N ILE A 94 7.32 -7.19 -4.70
CA ILE A 94 6.63 -6.78 -3.47
C ILE A 94 6.05 -5.38 -3.64
N LEU A 95 4.78 -5.20 -3.25
CA LEU A 95 4.12 -3.91 -3.13
C LEU A 95 3.60 -3.75 -1.70
N GLY A 96 4.19 -2.85 -0.93
CA GLY A 96 3.69 -2.43 0.38
C GLY A 96 2.78 -1.22 0.24
N VAL A 97 1.57 -1.30 0.78
CA VAL A 97 0.54 -0.25 0.72
C VAL A 97 0.29 0.30 2.13
N CYS A 98 0.40 1.61 2.30
CA CYS A 98 0.17 2.33 3.54
C CYS A 98 0.98 1.75 4.73
N TYR A 99 0.38 0.90 5.56
CA TYR A 99 1.11 0.17 6.59
C TYR A 99 2.22 -0.71 5.99
N GLY A 100 1.94 -1.40 4.88
CA GLY A 100 2.92 -2.22 4.17
C GLY A 100 4.12 -1.41 3.65
N HIS A 101 3.90 -0.17 3.20
CA HIS A 101 4.96 0.78 2.84
C HIS A 101 5.85 1.10 4.05
N GLN A 102 5.23 1.35 5.20
CA GLN A 102 5.94 1.65 6.44
C GLN A 102 6.68 0.42 6.97
N LEU A 103 6.06 -0.76 6.91
CA LEU A 103 6.69 -2.03 7.30
C LEU A 103 7.92 -2.32 6.44
N LEU A 104 7.85 -2.13 5.12
CA LEU A 104 9.00 -2.27 4.23
C LEU A 104 10.11 -1.28 4.62
N ALA A 105 9.79 0.00 4.80
CA ALA A 105 10.78 0.98 5.19
C ALA A 105 11.47 0.60 6.50
N TRP A 106 10.71 0.23 7.52
CA TRP A 106 11.24 -0.20 8.81
C TRP A 106 12.08 -1.48 8.71
N ALA A 107 11.61 -2.48 7.97
CA ALA A 107 12.31 -3.75 7.79
C ALA A 107 13.70 -3.58 7.16
N PHE A 108 13.87 -2.60 6.26
CA PHE A 108 15.12 -2.34 5.57
C PHE A 108 15.93 -1.16 6.15
N GLY A 109 15.67 -0.76 7.41
CA GLY A 109 16.49 0.20 8.15
C GLY A 109 16.12 1.67 7.97
N GLY A 110 14.97 1.96 7.37
CA GLY A 110 14.35 3.29 7.37
C GLY A 110 13.75 3.64 8.74
N LYS A 111 13.19 4.84 8.86
CA LYS A 111 12.47 5.29 10.06
C LYS A 111 11.04 5.65 9.72
N VAL A 112 10.11 5.14 10.53
CA VAL A 112 8.69 5.49 10.53
C VAL A 112 8.39 6.28 11.79
N ASP A 113 7.59 7.33 11.68
CA ASP A 113 7.18 8.13 12.83
C ASP A 113 5.81 8.77 12.57
N PHE A 114 5.20 9.34 13.62
CA PHE A 114 3.97 10.10 13.48
C PHE A 114 4.18 11.34 12.62
N ASN A 115 3.16 11.68 11.83
CA ASN A 115 3.17 12.89 11.02
C ASN A 115 3.18 14.13 11.95
N ALA A 116 4.13 15.02 11.77
CA ALA A 116 4.22 16.26 12.57
C ALA A 116 2.95 17.13 12.42
N GLU A 117 2.32 17.09 11.25
CA GLU A 117 1.10 17.84 10.94
C GLU A 117 -0.20 17.01 11.18
N GLY A 118 -0.11 15.89 11.91
CA GLY A 118 -1.24 15.01 12.21
C GLY A 118 -1.70 14.14 11.04
N ARG A 119 -2.96 13.72 11.11
CA ARG A 119 -3.60 12.80 10.14
C ARG A 119 -3.58 13.34 8.73
N LYS A 120 -3.30 12.45 7.79
CA LYS A 120 -3.53 12.68 6.35
C LYS A 120 -4.65 11.74 5.89
N ILE A 121 -5.75 12.31 5.41
CA ILE A 121 -6.93 11.54 4.95
C ILE A 121 -7.62 12.27 3.81
N GLY A 122 -8.12 11.53 2.83
CA GLY A 122 -8.83 12.07 1.66
C GLY A 122 -8.07 11.85 0.37
N THR A 123 -8.44 12.61 -0.66
CA THR A 123 -7.74 12.61 -1.96
C THR A 123 -6.71 13.73 -1.98
N ILE A 124 -5.48 13.40 -2.30
CA ILE A 124 -4.36 14.35 -2.42
C ILE A 124 -3.65 14.17 -3.76
N SER A 125 -3.02 15.23 -4.25
CA SER A 125 -2.14 15.14 -5.42
C SER A 125 -0.73 14.76 -4.99
N ILE A 126 -0.10 13.87 -5.77
CA ILE A 126 1.31 13.52 -5.63
C ILE A 126 2.07 13.90 -6.88
N GLN A 127 3.38 14.11 -6.74
CA GLN A 127 4.29 14.41 -7.84
C GLN A 127 5.35 13.33 -7.93
N LEU A 128 5.57 12.81 -9.12
CA LEU A 128 6.62 11.85 -9.41
C LEU A 128 7.99 12.55 -9.45
N THR A 129 9.01 11.83 -8.98
CA THR A 129 10.40 12.25 -9.12
C THR A 129 10.92 11.88 -10.51
N GLU A 130 12.07 12.43 -10.90
CA GLU A 130 12.74 12.05 -12.15
C GLU A 130 13.02 10.54 -12.21
N SER A 131 13.43 9.94 -11.07
CA SER A 131 13.68 8.50 -10.98
C SER A 131 12.45 7.61 -11.22
N ALA A 132 11.26 8.17 -11.17
CA ALA A 132 10.03 7.42 -11.42
C ALA A 132 9.76 7.21 -12.93
N LYS A 133 10.35 8.02 -13.81
CA LYS A 133 10.11 7.95 -15.25
C LYS A 133 10.57 6.62 -15.86
N ASP A 134 11.70 6.11 -15.38
CA ASP A 134 12.29 4.85 -15.86
C ASP A 134 11.97 3.67 -14.91
N ASP A 135 11.12 3.89 -13.90
CA ASP A 135 10.74 2.84 -12.96
C ASP A 135 9.75 1.86 -13.59
N LEU A 136 9.94 0.55 -13.34
CA LEU A 136 9.10 -0.51 -13.91
C LEU A 136 7.62 -0.37 -13.56
N LEU A 137 7.31 0.22 -12.40
CA LEU A 137 5.93 0.36 -11.92
C LEU A 137 5.37 1.76 -12.23
N PHE A 138 6.15 2.81 -12.04
CA PHE A 138 5.72 4.20 -12.18
C PHE A 138 5.91 4.77 -13.59
N GLY A 139 6.84 4.26 -14.38
CA GLY A 139 7.11 4.75 -15.73
C GLY A 139 5.85 4.75 -16.60
N GLY A 140 5.65 5.84 -17.37
CA GLY A 140 4.46 6.05 -18.21
C GLY A 140 3.19 6.51 -17.49
N LEU A 141 3.24 6.75 -16.16
CA LEU A 141 2.19 7.48 -15.44
C LEU A 141 2.39 9.00 -15.62
N PRO A 142 1.34 9.82 -15.44
CA PRO A 142 1.48 11.29 -15.44
C PRO A 142 2.46 11.75 -14.34
N ASP A 143 3.18 12.85 -14.57
CA ASP A 143 4.14 13.42 -13.62
C ASP A 143 3.49 13.80 -12.28
N ALA A 144 2.18 14.12 -12.30
CA ALA A 144 1.37 14.36 -11.12
C ALA A 144 -0.01 13.72 -11.28
N PHE A 145 -0.53 13.12 -10.20
CA PHE A 145 -1.88 12.55 -10.19
C PHE A 145 -2.43 12.43 -8.77
N ASP A 146 -3.75 12.29 -8.69
CA ASP A 146 -4.45 12.16 -7.42
C ASP A 146 -4.43 10.73 -6.89
N VAL A 147 -4.31 10.62 -5.55
CA VAL A 147 -4.30 9.37 -4.80
C VAL A 147 -5.14 9.48 -3.53
N ASN A 148 -5.67 8.37 -3.04
CA ASN A 148 -6.40 8.30 -1.77
C ASN A 148 -5.49 7.88 -0.63
N VAL A 149 -5.49 8.63 0.48
CA VAL A 149 -4.66 8.39 1.67
C VAL A 149 -5.49 8.34 2.95
N SER A 150 -5.04 7.54 3.93
CA SER A 150 -5.59 7.54 5.30
C SER A 150 -4.53 7.02 6.27
N HIS A 151 -3.68 7.91 6.82
CA HIS A 151 -2.58 7.53 7.70
C HIS A 151 -2.24 8.61 8.73
N GLN A 152 -1.67 8.21 9.87
CA GLN A 152 -1.14 9.10 10.91
C GLN A 152 0.39 8.98 11.04
N GLN A 153 0.98 7.91 10.49
CA GLN A 153 2.42 7.73 10.41
C GLN A 153 2.89 7.78 8.95
N SER A 154 4.16 8.12 8.76
CA SER A 154 4.84 8.09 7.46
C SER A 154 6.30 7.67 7.60
N VAL A 155 6.92 7.35 6.49
CA VAL A 155 8.36 7.11 6.41
C VAL A 155 9.06 8.46 6.45
N VAL A 156 9.72 8.77 7.57
CA VAL A 156 10.45 10.04 7.80
C VAL A 156 11.93 9.95 7.40
N ARG A 157 12.45 8.73 7.27
CA ARG A 157 13.78 8.48 6.69
C ARG A 157 13.71 7.21 5.85
N LEU A 158 14.11 7.33 4.59
CA LEU A 158 14.19 6.19 3.67
C LEU A 158 15.19 5.13 4.17
N PRO A 159 14.95 3.86 3.84
CA PRO A 159 16.00 2.83 3.93
C PRO A 159 17.24 3.23 3.14
N PRO A 160 18.44 2.74 3.51
CA PRO A 160 19.62 2.80 2.65
C PRO A 160 19.30 2.25 1.25
N ASP A 161 19.87 2.84 0.23
CA ASP A 161 19.74 2.45 -1.18
C ASP A 161 18.31 2.51 -1.76
N ALA A 162 17.34 3.05 -1.00
CA ALA A 162 15.99 3.26 -1.50
C ALA A 162 15.93 4.44 -2.48
N VAL A 163 15.28 4.23 -3.60
CA VAL A 163 15.01 5.28 -4.60
C VAL A 163 13.66 5.92 -4.30
N LYS A 164 13.64 7.25 -4.10
CA LYS A 164 12.41 8.03 -3.94
C LYS A 164 11.71 8.14 -5.29
N LEU A 165 10.42 7.80 -5.35
CA LEU A 165 9.63 7.80 -6.58
C LEU A 165 8.53 8.86 -6.61
N ALA A 166 7.91 9.17 -5.47
CA ALA A 166 6.86 10.19 -5.41
C ALA A 166 6.83 10.93 -4.06
N VAL A 167 6.37 12.17 -4.10
CA VAL A 167 6.14 13.02 -2.92
C VAL A 167 4.79 13.72 -3.01
N SER A 168 4.25 14.14 -1.85
CA SER A 168 3.10 15.05 -1.81
C SER A 168 3.54 16.52 -1.97
N SER A 169 2.57 17.43 -2.10
CA SER A 169 2.83 18.88 -2.14
C SER A 169 3.59 19.40 -0.91
N SER A 170 3.43 18.77 0.27
CA SER A 170 4.20 19.05 1.48
C SER A 170 5.53 18.30 1.54
N ASN A 171 6.01 17.77 0.42
CA ASN A 171 7.26 17.00 0.30
C ASN A 171 7.32 15.73 1.17
N MET A 172 6.19 15.23 1.64
CA MET A 172 6.12 13.94 2.35
C MET A 172 6.29 12.80 1.35
N LEU A 173 7.08 11.80 1.73
CA LEU A 173 7.31 10.61 0.92
C LEU A 173 5.99 9.86 0.65
N GLN A 174 5.72 9.62 -0.63
CA GLN A 174 4.53 8.89 -1.06
C GLN A 174 4.85 7.56 -1.74
N ALA A 175 6.05 7.42 -2.31
CA ALA A 175 6.50 6.17 -2.87
C ALA A 175 8.03 6.05 -2.89
N PHE A 176 8.51 4.82 -2.69
CA PHE A 176 9.91 4.45 -2.87
C PHE A 176 10.05 3.05 -3.48
N ARG A 177 11.25 2.74 -3.98
CA ARG A 177 11.66 1.41 -4.42
C ARG A 177 12.96 0.98 -3.75
N LEU A 178 13.03 -0.29 -3.38
CA LEU A 178 14.24 -0.99 -2.94
C LEU A 178 14.62 -2.06 -3.96
N GLY A 179 15.88 -2.08 -4.36
CA GLY A 179 16.33 -2.96 -5.43
C GLY A 179 15.48 -2.76 -6.70
N GLU A 180 15.16 -3.84 -7.41
CA GLU A 180 14.44 -3.76 -8.69
C GLU A 180 12.92 -3.91 -8.55
N LYS A 181 12.43 -4.70 -7.58
CA LYS A 181 11.04 -5.19 -7.56
C LYS A 181 10.37 -5.10 -6.18
N THR A 182 10.83 -4.21 -5.30
CA THR A 182 10.19 -3.97 -4.01
C THR A 182 9.78 -2.51 -3.91
N TRP A 183 8.48 -2.25 -3.93
CA TRP A 183 7.91 -0.91 -3.88
C TRP A 183 7.12 -0.71 -2.59
N GLY A 184 7.21 0.49 -2.04
CA GLY A 184 6.34 0.99 -0.99
C GLY A 184 5.58 2.20 -1.49
N ILE A 185 4.25 2.20 -1.34
CA ILE A 185 3.37 3.34 -1.62
C ILE A 185 2.55 3.69 -0.39
N GLN A 186 2.50 4.98 -0.02
CA GLN A 186 1.77 5.43 1.18
C GLN A 186 0.28 5.54 0.94
N PHE A 187 -0.15 5.67 -0.31
CA PHE A 187 -1.53 5.77 -0.73
C PHE A 187 -2.16 4.41 -1.03
N HIS A 188 -3.49 4.39 -1.12
CA HIS A 188 -4.32 3.21 -1.32
C HIS A 188 -4.83 3.11 -2.77
N PRO A 189 -4.22 2.27 -3.63
CA PRO A 189 -4.72 2.08 -5.00
C PRO A 189 -6.04 1.32 -5.05
N GLU A 190 -6.39 0.62 -3.96
CA GLU A 190 -7.62 -0.14 -3.80
C GLU A 190 -8.81 0.70 -3.32
N PHE A 191 -8.59 1.96 -2.93
CA PHE A 191 -9.65 2.82 -2.42
C PHE A 191 -10.39 3.54 -3.55
N SER A 192 -11.68 3.23 -3.74
CA SER A 192 -12.59 4.05 -4.54
C SER A 192 -13.02 5.32 -3.79
N LYS A 193 -13.63 6.28 -4.50
CA LYS A 193 -14.29 7.44 -3.90
C LYS A 193 -15.25 7.06 -2.77
N LYS A 194 -16.01 5.95 -2.93
CA LYS A 194 -16.93 5.47 -1.90
C LYS A 194 -16.18 5.06 -0.64
N ILE A 195 -15.11 4.28 -0.79
CA ILE A 195 -14.32 3.79 0.35
C ILE A 195 -13.70 4.93 1.13
N ILE A 196 -13.02 5.87 0.46
CA ILE A 196 -12.39 7.00 1.17
C ILE A 196 -13.41 7.91 1.85
N ARG A 197 -14.60 8.08 1.28
CA ARG A 197 -15.71 8.81 1.93
C ARG A 197 -16.19 8.13 3.19
N GLU A 198 -16.30 6.79 3.22
CA GLU A 198 -16.65 6.05 4.43
C GLU A 198 -15.58 6.21 5.51
N TYR A 199 -14.30 6.18 5.14
CA TYR A 199 -13.20 6.45 6.08
C TYR A 199 -13.29 7.86 6.68
N ILE A 200 -13.61 8.87 5.88
CA ILE A 200 -13.79 10.25 6.36
C ILE A 200 -15.03 10.35 7.25
N HIS A 201 -16.13 9.71 6.87
CA HIS A 201 -17.38 9.74 7.61
C HIS A 201 -17.22 9.09 9.00
N GLU A 202 -16.70 7.86 9.07
CA GLU A 202 -16.49 7.14 10.33
C GLU A 202 -15.52 7.87 11.27
N ARG A 203 -14.55 8.59 10.70
CA ARG A 203 -13.55 9.36 11.46
C ARG A 203 -13.87 10.84 11.60
N ALA A 204 -15.07 11.29 11.21
CA ALA A 204 -15.40 12.72 11.15
C ALA A 204 -15.22 13.46 12.49
N VAL A 205 -15.50 12.81 13.61
CA VAL A 205 -15.31 13.40 14.95
C VAL A 205 -13.82 13.64 15.22
N ALA A 206 -12.99 12.61 15.02
CA ALA A 206 -11.53 12.71 15.23
C ALA A 206 -10.90 13.73 14.26
N ILE A 207 -11.32 13.74 13.00
CA ILE A 207 -10.86 14.69 11.97
C ILE A 207 -11.12 16.13 12.42
N ARG A 208 -12.33 16.44 12.94
CA ARG A 208 -12.65 17.79 13.44
C ARG A 208 -11.88 18.14 14.70
N GLN A 209 -11.68 17.19 15.62
CA GLN A 209 -10.86 17.40 16.82
C GLN A 209 -9.40 17.70 16.49
N GLU A 210 -8.90 17.17 15.39
CA GLU A 210 -7.56 17.44 14.85
C GLU A 210 -7.50 18.76 14.04
N GLY A 211 -8.59 19.55 14.01
CA GLY A 211 -8.65 20.85 13.32
C GLY A 211 -8.84 20.76 11.80
N LEU A 212 -9.22 19.60 11.27
CA LEU A 212 -9.47 19.40 9.84
C LEU A 212 -10.96 19.53 9.51
N ASP A 213 -11.26 19.97 8.29
CA ASP A 213 -12.64 20.06 7.78
C ASP A 213 -13.11 18.75 7.14
N ALA A 214 -13.81 17.92 7.92
CA ALA A 214 -14.31 16.62 7.47
C ALA A 214 -15.30 16.76 6.29
N THR A 215 -16.11 17.83 6.24
CA THR A 215 -17.06 18.06 5.15
C THR A 215 -16.35 18.35 3.85
N ARG A 216 -15.39 19.26 3.90
CA ARG A 216 -14.56 19.59 2.73
C ARG A 216 -13.79 18.36 2.21
N LEU A 217 -13.18 17.58 3.10
CA LEU A 217 -12.47 16.35 2.72
C LEU A 217 -13.40 15.33 2.04
N TYR A 218 -14.62 15.16 2.57
CA TYR A 218 -15.63 14.28 2.00
C TYR A 218 -16.07 14.73 0.59
N ASP A 219 -16.30 16.02 0.39
CA ASP A 219 -16.74 16.56 -0.90
C ASP A 219 -15.63 16.48 -1.96
N GLN A 220 -14.38 16.72 -1.56
CA GLN A 220 -13.20 16.65 -2.43
C GLN A 220 -12.75 15.22 -2.74
N ALA A 221 -13.28 14.20 -2.03
CA ALA A 221 -12.92 12.80 -2.29
C ALA A 221 -13.27 12.39 -3.73
N SER A 222 -12.32 11.73 -4.41
CA SER A 222 -12.47 11.33 -5.82
C SER A 222 -11.99 9.90 -6.08
N ASN A 223 -12.30 9.36 -7.26
CA ASN A 223 -11.65 8.15 -7.76
C ASN A 223 -10.25 8.48 -8.28
N THR A 224 -9.34 7.54 -8.13
CA THR A 224 -7.92 7.70 -8.46
C THR A 224 -7.46 6.67 -9.50
N PRO A 225 -7.84 6.83 -10.77
CA PRO A 225 -7.63 5.81 -11.80
C PRO A 225 -6.14 5.48 -12.03
N ASN A 226 -5.24 6.47 -11.90
CA ASN A 226 -3.80 6.23 -12.06
C ASN A 226 -3.22 5.32 -10.97
N SER A 227 -3.78 5.36 -9.74
CA SER A 227 -3.42 4.41 -8.67
C SER A 227 -3.82 2.98 -9.03
N ILE A 228 -5.01 2.80 -9.64
CA ILE A 228 -5.49 1.50 -10.10
C ILE A 228 -4.60 0.99 -11.24
N ILE A 229 -4.25 1.84 -12.22
CA ILE A 229 -3.34 1.49 -13.32
C ILE A 229 -1.98 1.02 -12.75
N LEU A 230 -1.42 1.74 -11.77
CA LEU A 230 -0.19 1.36 -11.08
C LEU A 230 -0.32 -0.04 -10.46
N PHE A 231 -1.40 -0.30 -9.74
CA PHE A 231 -1.63 -1.60 -9.12
C PHE A 231 -1.78 -2.74 -10.16
N GLN A 232 -2.50 -2.48 -11.26
CA GLN A 232 -2.62 -3.44 -12.36
C GLN A 232 -1.26 -3.72 -13.04
N LYS A 233 -0.39 -2.72 -13.19
CA LYS A 233 0.98 -2.92 -13.67
C LYS A 233 1.76 -3.84 -12.72
N PHE A 234 1.66 -3.63 -11.40
CA PHE A 234 2.25 -4.53 -10.42
C PHE A 234 1.75 -5.97 -10.58
N CYS A 235 0.44 -6.17 -10.70
CA CYS A 235 -0.15 -7.50 -10.86
C CYS A 235 0.35 -8.21 -12.12
N ARG A 236 0.43 -7.50 -13.26
CA ARG A 236 0.98 -8.05 -14.52
C ARG A 236 2.46 -8.41 -14.37
N LEU A 237 3.26 -7.55 -13.74
CA LEU A 237 4.67 -7.79 -13.47
C LEU A 237 4.87 -9.02 -12.59
N ALA A 238 4.10 -9.15 -11.50
CA ALA A 238 4.15 -10.29 -10.59
C ALA A 238 3.80 -11.62 -11.29
N MET A 239 2.82 -11.59 -12.19
CA MET A 239 2.38 -12.77 -12.94
C MET A 239 3.21 -13.02 -14.22
N ASN A 240 4.25 -12.21 -14.51
CA ASN A 240 5.03 -12.24 -15.76
C ASN A 240 4.17 -12.14 -17.03
N ILE A 241 3.05 -11.41 -16.94
CA ILE A 241 2.18 -11.14 -18.09
C ILE A 241 2.80 -9.99 -18.88
N ARG A 242 3.27 -10.27 -20.12
CA ARG A 242 3.77 -9.23 -21.02
C ARG A 242 2.60 -8.34 -21.47
N ASN A 243 2.86 -7.04 -21.61
CA ASN A 243 1.94 -6.15 -22.28
C ASN A 243 1.86 -6.60 -23.75
N GLY A 244 0.68 -7.03 -24.21
CA GLY A 244 0.40 -7.26 -25.61
C GLY A 244 0.30 -5.96 -26.38
#